data_21bf9c7da765cecad09d87a2e329938e
#
_entry.id   21bf9c7da765cecad09d87a2e329938e
#
_cell.length_a   1.000
_cell.length_b   1.000
_cell.length_c   1.000
_cell.angle_alpha   90.00
_cell.angle_beta   90.00
_cell.angle_gamma   90.00
#
_symmetry.space_group_name_H-M   'P 1'
#
loop_
_entity.id
_entity.type
_entity.pdbx_description
1 polymer ?
#
loop_
_entity_poly.entity_id
_entity_poly.type
_entity_poly.pdbx_seq_one_letter_code
_entity_poly.pdbx_strand_id
1 'polypeptide(L)'
;MSDAEKTAPGASAATPESGSPPAPVAASSPQQARTLTVRVQRSGPGGANARFDDYRLSVRPEDSVLDVLDRIRVETDPTLVYRHSCHHSSCGTCAMRINGRERLACITRMLALGTDVVTLEPLRSLPVLGDLMVDMRPMFAHIEPDWGYVRPVEKASTGVPHGVARYTRLENCIECGACMSACPVSNGTDDMPPATAQGSQHSAHQPTRQAARQSAQDSDESAPADAMFIGPAPLAALNRELARHPERREELLHIGKGPHGERHCRRHMACSRACPSGVYPAKDIMDIRMMHGGGKD
;
A
#
# COMPACT_ATOMS: atom_id res chain seq x y z
N MET A 1 65.21 9.25 39.16
CA MET A 1 64.97 8.05 40.00
C MET A 1 63.43 8.02 40.10
N SER A 2 62.70 7.10 39.60
CA SER A 2 62.80 5.80 38.94
C SER A 2 61.58 5.64 38.10
N ASP A 3 61.79 5.15 36.88
CA ASP A 3 60.75 4.69 35.94
C ASP A 3 59.99 3.52 36.52
N ALA A 4 58.66 3.50 36.25
CA ALA A 4 57.86 2.28 36.36
C ALA A 4 56.98 2.18 35.11
N GLU A 5 57.52 1.52 34.13
CA GLU A 5 56.91 1.04 32.91
C GLU A 5 55.85 -0.04 33.25
N LYS A 6 54.61 0.17 32.88
CA LYS A 6 53.50 -0.80 33.09
C LYS A 6 53.10 -1.37 31.74
N THR A 7 53.62 -2.57 31.47
CA THR A 7 53.31 -3.41 30.35
C THR A 7 51.86 -3.88 30.37
N ALA A 8 51.15 -3.66 29.26
CA ALA A 8 49.82 -4.18 28.97
C ALA A 8 49.92 -5.62 28.45
N PRO A 9 48.95 -6.51 28.81
CA PRO A 9 48.95 -7.87 28.26
C PRO A 9 48.35 -7.90 26.85
N GLY A 10 49.01 -8.66 26.00
CA GLY A 10 48.69 -8.84 24.59
C GLY A 10 47.31 -9.46 24.36
N ALA A 11 46.58 -8.89 23.46
CA ALA A 11 45.37 -9.45 22.91
C ALA A 11 45.70 -10.51 21.86
N SER A 12 45.35 -11.76 22.15
CA SER A 12 45.41 -12.89 21.22
C SER A 12 44.44 -12.69 20.08
N ALA A 13 44.92 -12.55 18.85
CA ALA A 13 44.14 -12.52 17.66
C ALA A 13 43.56 -13.91 17.36
N ALA A 14 42.25 -14.06 17.53
CA ALA A 14 41.54 -15.25 17.03
C ALA A 14 41.44 -15.16 15.51
N THR A 15 41.96 -16.11 14.81
CA THR A 15 41.84 -16.35 13.37
C THR A 15 40.36 -16.66 13.05
N PRO A 16 39.72 -16.03 12.04
CA PRO A 16 38.40 -16.44 11.64
C PRO A 16 38.43 -17.79 10.93
N GLU A 17 37.62 -18.72 11.44
CA GLU A 17 37.38 -20.00 10.79
C GLU A 17 36.87 -19.81 9.37
N SER A 18 37.51 -20.46 8.40
CA SER A 18 37.09 -20.50 7.01
C SER A 18 35.77 -21.28 6.89
N GLY A 19 34.66 -20.55 6.94
CA GLY A 19 33.36 -21.09 6.61
C GLY A 19 33.32 -21.53 5.14
N SER A 20 33.00 -22.78 4.90
CA SER A 20 32.79 -23.32 3.56
C SER A 20 31.81 -22.48 2.80
N PRO A 21 32.00 -22.21 1.50
CA PRO A 21 31.03 -21.45 0.71
C PRO A 21 29.66 -22.17 0.73
N PRO A 22 28.56 -21.43 0.79
CA PRO A 22 27.21 -22.03 0.73
C PRO A 22 27.08 -22.82 -0.57
N ALA A 23 26.48 -24.01 -0.47
CA ALA A 23 26.24 -24.87 -1.62
C ALA A 23 25.47 -24.07 -2.71
N PRO A 24 25.80 -24.25 -4.00
CA PRO A 24 25.09 -23.56 -5.07
C PRO A 24 23.61 -23.87 -4.98
N VAL A 25 22.81 -22.81 -4.86
CA VAL A 25 21.35 -22.91 -4.93
C VAL A 25 21.02 -23.55 -6.26
N ALA A 26 20.37 -24.71 -6.23
CA ALA A 26 19.98 -25.45 -7.43
C ALA A 26 19.28 -24.47 -8.37
N ALA A 27 19.86 -24.26 -9.56
CA ALA A 27 19.27 -23.45 -10.61
C ALA A 27 17.94 -24.12 -10.97
N SER A 28 16.83 -23.46 -10.62
CA SER A 28 15.51 -23.86 -11.08
C SER A 28 15.54 -23.91 -12.61
N SER A 29 15.07 -25.01 -13.19
CA SER A 29 14.99 -25.20 -14.63
C SER A 29 14.39 -23.93 -15.28
N PRO A 30 14.90 -23.46 -16.43
CA PRO A 30 14.38 -22.26 -17.07
C PRO A 30 12.87 -22.48 -17.31
N GLN A 31 12.06 -21.71 -16.64
CA GLN A 31 10.61 -21.76 -16.83
C GLN A 31 10.32 -21.34 -18.28
N GLN A 32 9.64 -22.19 -19.01
CA GLN A 32 9.26 -21.89 -20.39
C GLN A 32 8.10 -20.89 -20.41
N ALA A 33 7.99 -20.12 -21.50
CA ALA A 33 6.86 -19.25 -21.73
C ALA A 33 5.55 -20.07 -21.70
N ARG A 34 4.52 -19.51 -21.05
CA ARG A 34 3.18 -20.15 -20.91
C ARG A 34 2.11 -19.24 -21.46
N THR A 35 1.10 -19.83 -22.09
CA THR A 35 -0.10 -19.08 -22.47
C THR A 35 -1.02 -18.94 -21.26
N LEU A 36 -1.30 -17.68 -20.86
CA LEU A 36 -2.22 -17.34 -19.79
C LEU A 36 -3.38 -16.50 -20.32
N THR A 37 -4.48 -16.50 -19.59
CA THR A 37 -5.59 -15.56 -19.77
C THR A 37 -5.45 -14.43 -18.76
N VAL A 38 -5.37 -13.20 -19.25
CA VAL A 38 -5.39 -11.99 -18.42
C VAL A 38 -6.78 -11.39 -18.50
N ARG A 39 -7.50 -11.46 -17.41
CA ARG A 39 -8.85 -10.93 -17.25
C ARG A 39 -8.80 -9.56 -16.63
N VAL A 40 -9.13 -8.53 -17.40
CA VAL A 40 -9.03 -7.15 -16.97
C VAL A 40 -10.40 -6.54 -16.78
N GLN A 41 -10.64 -5.94 -15.62
CA GLN A 41 -11.84 -5.14 -15.41
C GLN A 41 -11.74 -3.87 -16.25
N ARG A 42 -12.73 -3.70 -17.12
CA ARG A 42 -12.91 -2.52 -17.97
C ARG A 42 -14.10 -1.73 -17.49
N SER A 43 -13.97 -0.42 -17.48
CA SER A 43 -15.09 0.46 -17.11
C SER A 43 -14.86 1.89 -17.63
N GLY A 44 -15.94 2.64 -17.77
CA GLY A 44 -15.89 4.09 -17.95
C GLY A 44 -15.67 4.83 -16.63
N PRO A 45 -15.71 6.20 -16.69
CA PRO A 45 -15.64 7.04 -15.51
C PRO A 45 -16.68 6.66 -14.46
N GLY A 46 -16.31 6.75 -13.18
CA GLY A 46 -17.19 6.34 -12.07
C GLY A 46 -17.46 4.83 -12.01
N GLY A 47 -16.71 4.01 -12.75
CA GLY A 47 -16.95 2.56 -12.83
C GLY A 47 -18.13 2.17 -13.71
N ALA A 48 -18.62 3.08 -14.56
CA ALA A 48 -19.77 2.85 -15.43
C ALA A 48 -19.50 1.68 -16.40
N ASN A 49 -20.54 0.86 -16.63
CA ASN A 49 -20.48 -0.29 -17.55
C ASN A 49 -19.33 -1.26 -17.25
N ALA A 50 -19.05 -1.49 -15.99
CA ALA A 50 -18.01 -2.42 -15.56
C ALA A 50 -18.24 -3.81 -16.16
N ARG A 51 -17.22 -4.36 -16.81
CA ARG A 51 -17.19 -5.70 -17.41
C ARG A 51 -15.78 -6.26 -17.29
N PHE A 52 -15.61 -7.52 -17.65
CA PHE A 52 -14.29 -8.11 -17.80
C PHE A 52 -14.02 -8.43 -19.27
N ASP A 53 -12.84 -8.03 -19.74
CA ASP A 53 -12.32 -8.43 -21.04
C ASP A 53 -11.16 -9.42 -20.82
N ASP A 54 -11.14 -10.52 -21.58
CA ASP A 54 -10.14 -11.57 -21.47
C ASP A 54 -9.14 -11.48 -22.63
N TYR A 55 -7.85 -11.39 -22.27
CA TYR A 55 -6.72 -11.34 -23.21
C TYR A 55 -5.89 -12.60 -23.05
N ARG A 56 -5.75 -13.38 -24.15
CA ARG A 56 -4.96 -14.61 -24.15
C ARG A 56 -3.62 -14.37 -24.84
N LEU A 57 -2.53 -14.51 -24.08
CA LEU A 57 -1.19 -14.22 -24.58
C LEU A 57 -0.12 -15.13 -23.97
N SER A 58 1.00 -15.27 -24.70
CA SER A 58 2.18 -15.97 -24.20
C SER A 58 2.93 -15.06 -23.21
N VAL A 59 3.23 -15.59 -22.03
CA VAL A 59 3.90 -14.89 -20.93
C VAL A 59 5.23 -15.55 -20.67
N ARG A 60 6.29 -14.77 -20.63
CA ARG A 60 7.66 -15.19 -20.36
C ARG A 60 7.93 -15.18 -18.84
N PRO A 61 8.92 -15.93 -18.34
CA PRO A 61 9.25 -15.99 -16.91
C PRO A 61 9.58 -14.64 -16.28
N GLU A 62 10.18 -13.75 -17.04
CA GLU A 62 10.57 -12.43 -16.62
C GLU A 62 9.44 -11.40 -16.66
N ASP A 63 8.32 -11.69 -17.32
CA ASP A 63 7.23 -10.74 -17.47
C ASP A 63 6.55 -10.44 -16.12
N SER A 64 6.47 -9.17 -15.77
CA SER A 64 5.61 -8.67 -14.72
C SER A 64 4.18 -8.46 -15.23
N VAL A 65 3.23 -8.25 -14.32
CA VAL A 65 1.87 -7.86 -14.68
C VAL A 65 1.87 -6.57 -15.50
N LEU A 66 2.76 -5.62 -15.18
CA LEU A 66 2.85 -4.36 -15.91
C LEU A 66 3.34 -4.56 -17.33
N ASP A 67 4.38 -5.39 -17.56
CA ASP A 67 4.88 -5.70 -18.89
C ASP A 67 3.79 -6.31 -19.78
N VAL A 68 2.93 -7.14 -19.18
CA VAL A 68 1.81 -7.75 -19.89
C VAL A 68 0.72 -6.73 -20.22
N LEU A 69 0.40 -5.81 -19.29
CA LEU A 69 -0.54 -4.71 -19.56
C LEU A 69 -0.03 -3.80 -20.68
N ASP A 70 1.26 -3.47 -20.68
CA ASP A 70 1.89 -2.66 -21.73
C ASP A 70 1.78 -3.35 -23.10
N ARG A 71 2.02 -4.67 -23.16
CA ARG A 71 1.83 -5.43 -24.41
C ARG A 71 0.37 -5.45 -24.86
N ILE A 72 -0.58 -5.69 -23.96
CA ILE A 72 -2.01 -5.65 -24.31
C ILE A 72 -2.36 -4.29 -24.92
N ARG A 73 -1.92 -3.21 -24.27
CA ARG A 73 -2.20 -1.85 -24.73
C ARG A 73 -1.58 -1.52 -26.07
N VAL A 74 -0.37 -1.99 -26.33
CA VAL A 74 0.33 -1.70 -27.58
C VAL A 74 -0.12 -2.58 -28.72
N GLU A 75 -0.34 -3.87 -28.48
CA GLU A 75 -0.54 -4.87 -29.53
C GLU A 75 -2.00 -5.24 -29.76
N THR A 76 -2.88 -5.07 -28.75
CA THR A 76 -4.24 -5.61 -28.80
C THR A 76 -5.31 -4.56 -28.58
N ASP A 77 -5.19 -3.76 -27.50
CA ASP A 77 -6.23 -2.83 -27.08
C ASP A 77 -5.67 -1.49 -26.59
N PRO A 78 -5.49 -0.51 -27.46
CA PRO A 78 -4.94 0.79 -27.13
C PRO A 78 -5.87 1.63 -26.22
N THR A 79 -7.10 1.19 -25.98
CA THR A 79 -8.07 1.87 -25.12
C THR A 79 -7.92 1.52 -23.64
N LEU A 80 -7.07 0.53 -23.32
CA LEU A 80 -6.85 0.08 -21.95
C LEU A 80 -6.18 1.17 -21.11
N VAL A 81 -6.82 1.53 -19.97
CA VAL A 81 -6.37 2.60 -19.08
C VAL A 81 -5.88 2.04 -17.75
N TYR A 82 -4.66 2.36 -17.39
CA TYR A 82 -4.03 2.03 -16.12
C TYR A 82 -2.94 3.05 -15.78
N ARG A 83 -2.49 3.05 -14.52
CA ARG A 83 -1.42 3.95 -14.06
C ARG A 83 -0.10 3.20 -14.00
N HIS A 84 0.96 3.83 -14.49
CA HIS A 84 2.33 3.33 -14.36
C HIS A 84 3.34 4.49 -14.42
N SER A 85 4.57 4.25 -13.94
CA SER A 85 5.65 5.24 -14.02
C SER A 85 7.02 4.58 -13.90
N CYS A 86 7.51 4.25 -12.68
CA CYS A 86 8.91 3.90 -12.44
C CYS A 86 9.32 2.50 -12.87
N HIS A 87 8.42 1.54 -12.96
CA HIS A 87 8.62 0.12 -13.30
C HIS A 87 9.51 -0.70 -12.32
N HIS A 88 9.87 -0.13 -11.15
CA HIS A 88 10.79 -0.75 -10.20
C HIS A 88 10.37 -0.55 -8.72
N SER A 89 9.08 -0.56 -8.44
CA SER A 89 8.45 -0.49 -7.10
C SER A 89 8.68 0.78 -6.29
N SER A 90 9.21 1.85 -6.87
CA SER A 90 9.56 3.06 -6.14
C SER A 90 8.41 4.07 -6.00
N CYS A 91 7.53 4.18 -7.02
CA CYS A 91 6.53 5.25 -7.08
C CYS A 91 5.11 4.86 -6.64
N GLY A 92 4.82 3.58 -6.46
CA GLY A 92 3.49 3.10 -6.07
C GLY A 92 2.38 3.25 -7.11
N THR A 93 2.61 3.93 -8.23
CA THR A 93 1.58 4.32 -9.21
C THR A 93 0.86 3.12 -9.83
N CYS A 94 1.54 2.00 -10.05
CA CYS A 94 0.99 0.78 -10.65
C CYS A 94 0.25 -0.14 -9.65
N ALA A 95 -0.10 0.36 -8.47
CA ALA A 95 -0.86 -0.42 -7.51
C ALA A 95 -2.26 -0.72 -8.05
N MET A 96 -2.64 -2.00 -7.98
CA MET A 96 -3.94 -2.52 -8.39
C MET A 96 -4.25 -3.81 -7.64
N ARG A 97 -5.43 -4.35 -7.84
CA ARG A 97 -5.79 -5.67 -7.32
C ARG A 97 -5.46 -6.74 -8.36
N ILE A 98 -4.64 -7.69 -7.97
CA ILE A 98 -4.20 -8.82 -8.79
C ILE A 98 -4.67 -10.09 -8.08
N ASN A 99 -5.55 -10.85 -8.71
CA ASN A 99 -6.21 -12.02 -8.12
C ASN A 99 -6.80 -11.69 -6.73
N GLY A 100 -7.50 -10.56 -6.63
CA GLY A 100 -8.18 -10.13 -5.40
C GLY A 100 -7.27 -9.57 -4.31
N ARG A 101 -5.96 -9.40 -4.56
CA ARG A 101 -4.99 -8.84 -3.59
C ARG A 101 -4.33 -7.58 -4.14
N GLU A 102 -4.17 -6.58 -3.31
CA GLU A 102 -3.45 -5.35 -3.64
C GLU A 102 -1.96 -5.63 -3.81
N ARG A 103 -1.43 -5.29 -4.98
CA ARG A 103 -0.02 -5.48 -5.35
C ARG A 103 0.44 -4.38 -6.30
N LEU A 104 1.77 -4.23 -6.42
CA LEU A 104 2.38 -3.42 -7.47
C LEU A 104 2.57 -4.27 -8.73
N ALA A 105 1.97 -3.84 -9.83
CA ALA A 105 2.02 -4.57 -11.10
C ALA A 105 3.45 -4.74 -11.63
N CYS A 106 4.31 -3.73 -11.45
CA CYS A 106 5.68 -3.74 -11.99
C CYS A 106 6.63 -4.78 -11.37
N ILE A 107 6.35 -5.26 -10.17
CA ILE A 107 7.18 -6.28 -9.49
C ILE A 107 6.46 -7.61 -9.28
N THR A 108 5.19 -7.70 -9.67
CA THR A 108 4.43 -8.95 -9.57
C THR A 108 4.68 -9.78 -10.82
N ARG A 109 5.47 -10.84 -10.69
CA ARG A 109 5.77 -11.76 -11.79
C ARG A 109 4.55 -12.58 -12.15
N MET A 110 4.20 -12.63 -13.44
CA MET A 110 3.01 -13.32 -13.94
C MET A 110 3.02 -14.81 -13.61
N LEU A 111 4.11 -15.51 -13.91
CA LEU A 111 4.19 -16.95 -13.68
C LEU A 111 4.26 -17.32 -12.20
N ALA A 112 4.74 -16.41 -11.33
CA ALA A 112 4.76 -16.63 -9.87
C ALA A 112 3.36 -16.60 -9.23
N LEU A 113 2.34 -16.15 -9.95
CA LEU A 113 0.94 -16.21 -9.49
C LEU A 113 0.37 -17.63 -9.48
N GLY A 114 0.97 -18.55 -10.25
CA GLY A 114 0.62 -19.98 -10.23
C GLY A 114 -0.76 -20.32 -10.77
N THR A 115 -1.37 -19.43 -11.57
CA THR A 115 -2.72 -19.61 -12.13
C THR A 115 -2.70 -19.44 -13.65
N ASP A 116 -3.64 -20.08 -14.35
CA ASP A 116 -3.81 -19.91 -15.79
C ASP A 116 -4.65 -18.67 -16.15
N VAL A 117 -5.40 -18.15 -15.17
CA VAL A 117 -6.18 -16.92 -15.31
C VAL A 117 -5.72 -15.93 -14.26
N VAL A 118 -5.30 -14.76 -14.70
CA VAL A 118 -4.89 -13.63 -13.82
C VAL A 118 -5.92 -12.53 -13.94
N THR A 119 -6.61 -12.23 -12.84
CA THR A 119 -7.64 -11.19 -12.80
C THR A 119 -7.05 -9.88 -12.28
N LEU A 120 -7.27 -8.80 -13.02
CA LEU A 120 -6.81 -7.45 -12.72
C LEU A 120 -8.02 -6.52 -12.50
N GLU A 121 -8.03 -5.83 -11.37
CA GLU A 121 -9.10 -4.95 -10.95
C GLU A 121 -8.52 -3.64 -10.39
N PRO A 122 -9.25 -2.51 -10.43
CA PRO A 122 -8.81 -1.27 -9.78
C PRO A 122 -8.74 -1.44 -8.26
N LEU A 123 -8.02 -0.54 -7.60
CA LEU A 123 -8.07 -0.42 -6.14
C LEU A 123 -9.49 -0.09 -5.69
N ARG A 124 -9.89 -0.64 -4.54
CA ARG A 124 -11.16 -0.33 -3.87
C ARG A 124 -11.05 0.96 -3.05
N SER A 125 -12.17 1.46 -2.55
CA SER A 125 -12.27 2.68 -1.73
C SER A 125 -11.82 3.96 -2.41
N LEU A 126 -11.48 3.91 -3.68
CA LEU A 126 -11.06 5.06 -4.48
C LEU A 126 -11.92 5.14 -5.73
N PRO A 127 -12.38 6.33 -6.13
CA PRO A 127 -13.19 6.49 -7.32
C PRO A 127 -12.48 6.00 -8.58
N VAL A 128 -13.15 5.19 -9.38
CA VAL A 128 -12.61 4.69 -10.64
C VAL A 128 -12.72 5.79 -11.69
N LEU A 129 -11.61 6.18 -12.31
CA LEU A 129 -11.57 7.12 -13.43
C LEU A 129 -11.76 6.43 -14.78
N GLY A 130 -11.38 5.17 -14.86
CA GLY A 130 -11.53 4.30 -16.01
C GLY A 130 -10.70 3.04 -15.85
N ASP A 131 -11.22 1.89 -16.24
CA ASP A 131 -10.58 0.57 -16.15
C ASP A 131 -9.88 0.33 -14.79
N LEU A 132 -8.55 0.29 -14.80
CA LEU A 132 -7.72 0.06 -13.61
C LEU A 132 -7.23 1.37 -12.96
N MET A 133 -7.58 2.53 -13.54
CA MET A 133 -7.16 3.83 -13.03
C MET A 133 -8.14 4.37 -11.99
N VAL A 134 -7.61 4.78 -10.83
CA VAL A 134 -8.39 5.37 -9.73
C VAL A 134 -7.92 6.79 -9.40
N ASP A 135 -8.82 7.57 -8.82
CA ASP A 135 -8.54 8.88 -8.27
C ASP A 135 -7.93 8.76 -6.87
N MET A 136 -6.74 9.28 -6.69
CA MET A 136 -6.04 9.23 -5.41
C MET A 136 -6.36 10.41 -4.49
N ARG A 137 -7.05 11.44 -4.97
CA ARG A 137 -7.36 12.64 -4.17
C ARG A 137 -8.02 12.35 -2.82
N PRO A 138 -8.96 11.40 -2.70
CA PRO A 138 -9.56 11.09 -1.39
C PRO A 138 -8.55 10.60 -0.35
N MET A 139 -7.49 9.92 -0.76
CA MET A 139 -6.42 9.51 0.16
C MET A 139 -5.64 10.71 0.70
N PHE A 140 -5.41 11.72 -0.14
CA PHE A 140 -4.66 12.92 0.23
C PHE A 140 -5.51 13.98 0.92
N ALA A 141 -6.85 13.93 0.81
CA ALA A 141 -7.76 14.91 1.40
C ALA A 141 -7.63 15.02 2.93
N HIS A 142 -7.11 13.98 3.58
CA HIS A 142 -6.91 13.92 5.04
C HIS A 142 -5.44 13.97 5.45
N ILE A 143 -4.55 14.33 4.54
CA ILE A 143 -3.13 14.56 4.80
C ILE A 143 -2.89 16.05 4.61
N GLU A 144 -2.62 16.76 5.72
CA GLU A 144 -2.36 18.18 5.65
C GLU A 144 -1.13 18.46 4.78
N PRO A 145 -1.15 19.53 3.97
CA PRO A 145 -0.03 19.85 3.07
C PRO A 145 1.31 20.01 3.78
N ASP A 146 1.30 20.43 5.05
CA ASP A 146 2.48 20.59 5.88
C ASP A 146 3.05 19.28 6.44
N TRP A 147 2.35 18.15 6.25
CA TRP A 147 2.85 16.80 6.62
C TRP A 147 3.74 16.19 5.54
N GLY A 148 4.16 16.94 4.56
CA GLY A 148 5.01 16.47 3.48
C GLY A 148 6.36 15.92 3.94
N TYR A 149 6.94 15.05 3.12
CA TYR A 149 8.26 14.45 3.39
C TYR A 149 9.40 15.45 3.29
N VAL A 150 9.26 16.43 2.42
CA VAL A 150 10.27 17.48 2.20
C VAL A 150 9.70 18.80 2.66
N ARG A 151 10.29 19.35 3.73
CA ARG A 151 9.95 20.67 4.23
C ARG A 151 11.11 21.62 3.99
N PRO A 152 10.84 22.89 3.62
CA PRO A 152 11.87 23.91 3.58
C PRO A 152 12.50 24.03 4.97
N VAL A 153 13.82 24.05 5.04
CA VAL A 153 14.55 24.32 6.27
C VAL A 153 15.12 25.74 6.18
N GLU A 154 14.81 26.58 7.13
CA GLU A 154 15.35 27.94 7.20
C GLU A 154 16.86 27.93 7.47
N LYS A 155 17.35 26.93 8.19
CA LYS A 155 18.78 26.74 8.45
C LYS A 155 19.12 25.25 8.21
N ALA A 156 20.07 25.02 7.31
CA ALA A 156 20.66 23.70 7.16
C ALA A 156 21.33 23.29 8.48
N SER A 157 20.89 22.21 9.07
CA SER A 157 21.47 21.61 10.26
C SER A 157 22.10 20.28 9.89
N THR A 158 23.31 20.02 10.36
CA THR A 158 23.97 18.71 10.24
C THR A 158 23.49 17.70 11.28
N GLY A 159 22.67 18.15 12.23
CA GLY A 159 22.09 17.28 13.25
C GLY A 159 20.89 16.49 12.71
N VAL A 160 20.66 15.31 13.27
CA VAL A 160 19.45 14.53 13.01
C VAL A 160 18.25 15.33 13.53
N PRO A 161 17.23 15.63 12.73
CA PRO A 161 16.05 16.35 13.19
C PRO A 161 15.40 15.64 14.39
N HIS A 162 14.82 16.41 15.30
CA HIS A 162 14.11 15.87 16.45
C HIS A 162 13.00 14.91 15.96
N GLY A 163 12.89 13.74 16.56
CA GLY A 163 11.92 12.70 16.17
C GLY A 163 12.39 11.73 15.08
N VAL A 164 13.49 12.01 14.37
CA VAL A 164 14.08 11.10 13.37
C VAL A 164 15.07 10.12 13.99
N ALA A 165 15.46 10.30 15.27
CA ALA A 165 16.30 9.36 16.00
C ALA A 165 15.73 7.95 16.09
N ARG A 166 14.41 7.80 15.87
CA ARG A 166 13.75 6.52 15.64
C ARG A 166 13.28 6.47 14.20
N TYR A 167 13.90 5.61 13.40
CA TYR A 167 13.41 5.30 12.06
C TYR A 167 11.94 4.87 12.14
N THR A 168 11.05 5.68 11.59
CA THR A 168 9.64 5.34 11.47
C THR A 168 9.43 4.68 10.11
N ARG A 169 8.80 3.50 10.10
CA ARG A 169 8.56 2.76 8.84
C ARG A 169 7.72 3.54 7.84
N LEU A 170 7.02 4.55 8.28
CA LEU A 170 6.26 5.43 7.38
C LEU A 170 7.14 6.15 6.35
N GLU A 171 8.42 6.39 6.65
CA GLU A 171 9.34 6.98 5.68
C GLU A 171 9.49 6.15 4.39
N ASN A 172 9.10 4.88 4.44
CA ASN A 172 9.04 4.00 3.27
C ASN A 172 7.70 4.08 2.52
N CYS A 173 6.75 4.91 2.96
CA CYS A 173 5.46 5.02 2.29
C CYS A 173 5.64 5.61 0.89
N ILE A 174 5.18 4.88 -0.11
CA ILE A 174 5.18 5.29 -1.53
C ILE A 174 3.80 5.74 -2.00
N GLU A 175 2.88 6.01 -1.08
CA GLU A 175 1.55 6.57 -1.32
C GLU A 175 0.73 5.81 -2.38
N CYS A 176 0.93 4.49 -2.46
CA CYS A 176 0.34 3.65 -3.49
C CYS A 176 -1.17 3.38 -3.34
N GLY A 177 -1.76 3.62 -2.16
CA GLY A 177 -3.17 3.38 -1.88
C GLY A 177 -3.55 1.92 -1.55
N ALA A 178 -2.62 0.97 -1.61
CA ALA A 178 -2.91 -0.44 -1.35
C ALA A 178 -3.52 -0.69 0.04
N CYS A 179 -3.06 0.02 1.06
CA CYS A 179 -3.58 -0.08 2.43
C CYS A 179 -5.01 0.44 2.56
N MET A 180 -5.38 1.49 1.80
CA MET A 180 -6.74 2.02 1.73
C MET A 180 -7.68 0.99 1.10
N SER A 181 -7.29 0.46 -0.06
CA SER A 181 -8.05 -0.55 -0.80
C SER A 181 -8.22 -1.86 -0.01
N ALA A 182 -7.20 -2.31 0.70
CA ALA A 182 -7.25 -3.54 1.48
C ALA A 182 -8.04 -3.43 2.79
N CYS A 183 -8.31 -2.22 3.26
CA CYS A 183 -9.00 -2.01 4.54
C CYS A 183 -10.50 -2.30 4.40
N PRO A 184 -11.06 -3.31 5.11
CA PRO A 184 -12.49 -3.62 5.04
C PRO A 184 -13.37 -2.43 5.44
N VAL A 185 -12.96 -1.66 6.43
CA VAL A 185 -13.70 -0.46 6.87
C VAL A 185 -13.72 0.60 5.78
N SER A 186 -12.58 0.87 5.13
CA SER A 186 -12.50 1.89 4.07
C SER A 186 -13.23 1.46 2.79
N ASN A 187 -13.32 0.16 2.50
CA ASN A 187 -13.94 -0.34 1.27
C ASN A 187 -15.38 -0.87 1.46
N GLY A 188 -15.97 -0.66 2.66
CA GLY A 188 -17.34 -1.04 2.95
C GLY A 188 -17.60 -2.56 3.00
N THR A 189 -16.57 -3.38 3.17
CA THR A 189 -16.69 -4.86 3.27
C THR A 189 -16.50 -5.38 4.69
N ASP A 190 -16.57 -4.51 5.68
CA ASP A 190 -16.29 -4.83 7.09
C ASP A 190 -17.25 -5.87 7.68
N ASP A 191 -18.50 -5.87 7.23
CA ASP A 191 -19.53 -6.82 7.68
C ASP A 191 -19.48 -8.17 6.95
N MET A 192 -18.57 -8.35 5.98
CA MET A 192 -18.39 -9.64 5.31
C MET A 192 -17.52 -10.57 6.15
N PRO A 193 -17.91 -11.84 6.34
CA PRO A 193 -17.06 -12.82 7.00
C PRO A 193 -15.72 -12.92 6.26
N PRO A 194 -14.58 -13.14 6.97
CA PRO A 194 -13.30 -13.30 6.33
C PRO A 194 -13.39 -14.44 5.31
N ALA A 195 -12.99 -14.14 4.06
CA ALA A 195 -12.91 -15.16 3.03
C ALA A 195 -11.96 -16.26 3.52
N THR A 196 -12.53 -17.40 3.91
CA THR A 196 -11.77 -18.62 4.16
C THR A 196 -11.01 -18.95 2.88
N ALA A 197 -9.74 -19.28 3.03
CA ALA A 197 -8.87 -19.66 1.93
C ALA A 197 -9.33 -21.03 1.35
N GLN A 198 -10.42 -21.01 0.63
CA GLN A 198 -10.91 -22.14 -0.16
C GLN A 198 -11.25 -21.66 -1.56
N GLY A 199 -10.84 -22.49 -2.50
CA GLY A 199 -10.83 -22.33 -3.94
C GLY A 199 -12.01 -21.53 -4.53
N SER A 200 -11.61 -20.63 -5.38
CA SER A 200 -12.39 -19.78 -6.24
C SER A 200 -13.59 -20.48 -6.90
N GLN A 201 -14.79 -20.22 -6.39
CA GLN A 201 -15.99 -20.19 -7.20
C GLN A 201 -16.62 -18.81 -6.97
N HIS A 202 -16.30 -17.88 -7.86
CA HIS A 202 -16.84 -16.52 -7.84
C HIS A 202 -18.24 -16.54 -8.44
N SER A 203 -19.24 -16.63 -7.57
CA SER A 203 -20.54 -16.07 -7.89
C SER A 203 -20.44 -14.56 -7.79
N ALA A 204 -20.53 -13.90 -8.94
CA ALA A 204 -20.55 -12.44 -9.02
C ALA A 204 -21.85 -11.93 -8.36
N HIS A 205 -21.76 -11.52 -7.11
CA HIS A 205 -22.82 -10.74 -6.47
C HIS A 205 -22.71 -9.32 -7.00
N GLN A 206 -23.45 -9.02 -8.06
CA GLN A 206 -23.67 -7.66 -8.53
C GLN A 206 -24.51 -6.92 -7.48
N PRO A 207 -24.12 -5.72 -7.04
CA PRO A 207 -25.01 -4.87 -6.28
C PRO A 207 -26.24 -4.62 -7.15
N THR A 208 -27.42 -4.79 -6.57
CA THR A 208 -28.69 -4.62 -7.29
C THR A 208 -28.77 -3.22 -7.89
N ARG A 209 -29.32 -3.12 -9.11
CA ARG A 209 -29.46 -1.86 -9.87
C ARG A 209 -30.15 -0.72 -9.09
N GLN A 210 -30.79 -1.01 -7.97
CA GLN A 210 -31.41 -0.04 -7.09
C GLN A 210 -30.41 0.74 -6.22
N ALA A 211 -29.36 0.08 -5.69
CA ALA A 211 -28.31 0.77 -4.92
C ALA A 211 -27.47 1.71 -5.81
N ALA A 212 -27.23 1.31 -7.08
CA ALA A 212 -26.50 2.16 -8.02
C ALA A 212 -27.30 3.36 -8.56
N ARG A 213 -28.65 3.31 -8.52
CA ARG A 213 -29.49 4.43 -8.94
C ARG A 213 -29.70 5.46 -7.85
N GLN A 214 -29.68 5.09 -6.58
CA GLN A 214 -29.77 6.03 -5.47
C GLN A 214 -28.49 6.84 -5.29
N SER A 215 -27.30 6.27 -5.57
CA SER A 215 -26.04 7.03 -5.50
C SER A 215 -25.78 7.99 -6.68
N ALA A 216 -26.58 7.92 -7.75
CA ALA A 216 -26.42 8.79 -8.92
C ALA A 216 -27.41 9.98 -8.94
N GLN A 217 -28.39 10.02 -8.03
CA GLN A 217 -29.38 11.10 -7.96
C GLN A 217 -29.16 12.07 -6.80
N ASP A 218 -28.30 11.74 -5.84
CA ASP A 218 -27.94 12.60 -4.71
C ASP A 218 -26.53 13.20 -4.85
N SER A 219 -26.17 13.64 -6.05
CA SER A 219 -25.05 14.56 -6.22
C SER A 219 -25.47 15.98 -5.85
N ASP A 220 -26.00 16.14 -4.64
CA ASP A 220 -26.05 17.41 -3.97
C ASP A 220 -24.69 17.66 -3.32
N GLU A 221 -24.08 18.77 -3.69
CA GLU A 221 -22.75 19.27 -3.30
C GLU A 221 -22.64 19.61 -1.80
N SER A 222 -23.51 19.08 -0.97
CA SER A 222 -23.59 19.34 0.48
C SER A 222 -23.64 18.10 1.36
N ALA A 223 -23.25 16.91 0.87
CA ALA A 223 -23.03 15.80 1.79
C ALA A 223 -21.80 16.11 2.63
N PRO A 224 -21.92 16.26 3.97
CA PRO A 224 -20.79 16.55 4.81
C PRO A 224 -19.78 15.41 4.66
N ALA A 225 -18.49 15.76 4.58
CA ALA A 225 -17.35 14.84 4.70
C ALA A 225 -17.35 14.06 6.03
N ASP A 226 -18.45 14.10 6.74
CA ASP A 226 -18.65 13.78 8.16
C ASP A 226 -18.87 12.29 8.47
N ALA A 227 -18.90 11.40 7.52
CA ALA A 227 -19.31 10.02 7.82
C ALA A 227 -18.27 8.94 7.49
N MET A 228 -17.05 9.28 7.08
CA MET A 228 -16.14 8.26 6.55
C MET A 228 -14.82 8.18 7.29
N PHE A 229 -14.41 6.95 7.65
CA PHE A 229 -13.09 6.63 8.21
C PHE A 229 -11.98 7.22 7.32
N ILE A 230 -11.13 8.08 7.89
CA ILE A 230 -10.05 8.73 7.12
C ILE A 230 -9.04 7.75 6.53
N GLY A 231 -8.99 6.53 7.07
CA GLY A 231 -8.23 5.44 6.48
C GLY A 231 -6.83 5.23 7.07
N PRO A 232 -6.22 4.10 6.71
CA PRO A 232 -4.94 3.71 7.29
C PRO A 232 -3.75 4.57 6.87
N ALA A 233 -3.73 5.11 5.64
CA ALA A 233 -2.60 5.93 5.19
C ALA A 233 -2.53 7.30 5.89
N PRO A 234 -3.62 8.09 5.98
CA PRO A 234 -3.61 9.35 6.72
C PRO A 234 -3.30 9.16 8.20
N LEU A 235 -3.84 8.12 8.85
CA LEU A 235 -3.54 7.87 10.27
C LEU A 235 -2.08 7.48 10.50
N ALA A 236 -1.46 6.74 9.58
CA ALA A 236 -0.03 6.46 9.68
C ALA A 236 0.81 7.73 9.49
N ALA A 237 0.41 8.62 8.56
CA ALA A 237 1.05 9.92 8.40
C ALA A 237 0.91 10.78 9.66
N LEU A 238 -0.27 10.80 10.26
CA LEU A 238 -0.53 11.50 11.52
C LEU A 238 0.35 10.98 12.67
N ASN A 239 0.54 9.67 12.78
CA ASN A 239 1.41 9.09 13.80
C ASN A 239 2.87 9.56 13.65
N ARG A 240 3.35 9.69 12.42
CA ARG A 240 4.67 10.29 12.15
C ARG A 240 4.73 11.74 12.62
N GLU A 241 3.71 12.54 12.32
CA GLU A 241 3.67 13.95 12.73
C GLU A 241 3.63 14.10 14.25
N LEU A 242 2.88 13.24 14.94
CA LEU A 242 2.88 13.17 16.41
C LEU A 242 4.28 12.90 16.99
N ALA A 243 5.08 12.08 16.32
CA ALA A 243 6.45 11.80 16.74
C ALA A 243 7.41 12.96 16.45
N ARG A 244 7.18 13.70 15.35
CA ARG A 244 8.03 14.82 14.91
C ARG A 244 7.71 16.15 15.58
N HIS A 245 6.45 16.34 15.95
CA HIS A 245 5.90 17.59 16.46
C HIS A 245 5.20 17.39 17.80
N PRO A 246 5.97 17.10 18.86
CA PRO A 246 5.39 16.92 20.22
C PRO A 246 4.66 18.18 20.70
N GLU A 247 5.05 19.36 20.23
CA GLU A 247 4.40 20.64 20.52
C GLU A 247 2.98 20.76 19.95
N ARG A 248 2.68 20.02 18.85
CA ARG A 248 1.36 19.95 18.22
C ARG A 248 0.53 18.75 18.65
N ARG A 249 0.97 18.04 19.70
CA ARG A 249 0.39 16.75 20.08
C ARG A 249 -1.11 16.81 20.30
N GLU A 250 -1.60 17.81 21.00
CA GLU A 250 -3.02 17.93 21.33
C GLU A 250 -3.88 18.12 20.08
N GLU A 251 -3.47 19.01 19.19
CA GLU A 251 -4.09 19.28 17.90
C GLU A 251 -4.14 18.00 17.04
N LEU A 252 -2.99 17.34 16.85
CA LEU A 252 -2.88 16.14 16.03
C LEU A 252 -3.69 14.97 16.63
N LEU A 253 -3.70 14.80 17.94
CA LEU A 253 -4.54 13.79 18.59
C LEU A 253 -6.03 14.09 18.44
N HIS A 254 -6.43 15.35 18.37
CA HIS A 254 -7.81 15.72 18.09
C HIS A 254 -8.26 15.20 16.73
N ILE A 255 -7.41 15.27 15.70
CA ILE A 255 -7.67 14.69 14.39
C ILE A 255 -7.72 13.15 14.48
N GLY A 256 -6.68 12.53 15.04
CA GLY A 256 -6.54 11.07 15.08
C GLY A 256 -7.60 10.35 15.91
N LYS A 257 -8.10 10.98 16.95
CA LYS A 257 -9.14 10.47 17.86
C LYS A 257 -10.53 11.04 17.58
N GLY A 258 -10.62 11.91 16.60
CA GLY A 258 -11.88 12.52 16.17
C GLY A 258 -12.89 11.50 15.65
N PRO A 259 -14.08 11.98 15.23
CA PRO A 259 -15.19 11.12 14.83
C PRO A 259 -14.85 10.15 13.71
N HIS A 260 -13.90 10.48 12.84
CA HIS A 260 -13.47 9.67 11.67
C HIS A 260 -12.11 9.00 11.86
N GLY A 261 -11.54 9.10 13.05
CA GLY A 261 -10.18 8.67 13.38
C GLY A 261 -10.05 7.17 13.71
N GLU A 262 -9.11 6.89 14.60
CA GLU A 262 -8.64 5.56 14.97
C GLU A 262 -9.72 4.60 15.50
N ARG A 263 -10.83 5.13 16.05
CA ARG A 263 -11.93 4.33 16.60
C ARG A 263 -12.58 3.41 15.57
N HIS A 264 -12.61 3.84 14.30
CA HIS A 264 -13.15 3.05 13.20
C HIS A 264 -12.28 1.86 12.81
N CYS A 265 -11.00 1.86 13.21
CA CYS A 265 -10.12 0.73 12.93
C CYS A 265 -10.53 -0.50 13.73
N ARG A 266 -11.00 -1.54 13.04
CA ARG A 266 -11.41 -2.84 13.63
C ARG A 266 -10.29 -3.88 13.67
N ARG A 267 -9.03 -3.46 13.47
CA ARG A 267 -7.82 -4.30 13.60
C ARG A 267 -7.75 -5.51 12.66
N HIS A 268 -8.33 -5.44 11.48
CA HIS A 268 -8.23 -6.51 10.47
C HIS A 268 -6.79 -6.78 10.01
N MET A 269 -5.87 -5.88 10.25
CA MET A 269 -4.46 -5.93 9.83
C MET A 269 -4.27 -6.03 8.30
N ALA A 270 -5.34 -5.91 7.51
CA ALA A 270 -5.30 -6.03 6.06
C ALA A 270 -4.42 -4.96 5.42
N CYS A 271 -4.49 -3.72 5.90
CA CYS A 271 -3.65 -2.61 5.47
C CYS A 271 -2.14 -2.90 5.62
N SER A 272 -1.74 -3.49 6.75
CA SER A 272 -0.33 -3.84 6.97
C SER A 272 0.13 -5.02 6.11
N ARG A 273 -0.75 -6.00 5.87
CA ARG A 273 -0.43 -7.14 4.98
C ARG A 273 -0.34 -6.75 3.52
N ALA A 274 -1.11 -5.75 3.09
CA ALA A 274 -1.11 -5.27 1.71
C ALA A 274 0.00 -4.26 1.41
N CYS A 275 0.68 -3.73 2.43
CA CYS A 275 1.69 -2.70 2.23
C CYS A 275 2.95 -3.26 1.55
N PRO A 276 3.28 -2.85 0.31
CA PRO A 276 4.46 -3.36 -0.40
C PRO A 276 5.77 -2.86 0.20
N SER A 277 5.73 -1.76 0.97
CA SER A 277 6.91 -1.11 1.55
C SER A 277 7.08 -1.41 3.05
N GLY A 278 6.23 -2.27 3.64
CA GLY A 278 6.35 -2.70 5.03
C GLY A 278 6.15 -1.58 6.07
N VAL A 279 5.31 -0.60 5.78
CA VAL A 279 5.00 0.53 6.69
C VAL A 279 4.26 0.05 7.94
N TYR A 280 3.41 -0.97 7.82
CA TYR A 280 2.54 -1.46 8.90
C TYR A 280 1.54 -0.41 9.47
N PRO A 281 0.65 0.17 8.66
CA PRO A 281 -0.25 1.23 9.12
C PRO A 281 -1.13 0.83 10.32
N ALA A 282 -1.47 -0.44 10.47
CA ALA A 282 -2.24 -0.91 11.61
C ALA A 282 -1.50 -0.71 12.95
N LYS A 283 -0.16 -0.75 12.95
CA LYS A 283 0.65 -0.43 14.14
C LYS A 283 0.57 1.06 14.44
N ASP A 284 0.72 1.90 13.44
CA ASP A 284 0.65 3.35 13.59
C ASP A 284 -0.70 3.80 14.18
N ILE A 285 -1.81 3.20 13.69
CA ILE A 285 -3.15 3.45 14.23
C ILE A 285 -3.24 2.99 15.69
N MET A 286 -2.62 1.87 16.05
CA MET A 286 -2.62 1.38 17.41
C MET A 286 -1.81 2.30 18.33
N ASP A 287 -0.69 2.82 17.86
CA ASP A 287 0.12 3.78 18.62
C ASP A 287 -0.71 5.03 18.97
N ILE A 288 -1.46 5.58 17.99
CA ILE A 288 -2.39 6.71 18.23
C ILE A 288 -3.45 6.33 19.29
N ARG A 289 -4.03 5.12 19.19
CA ARG A 289 -5.05 4.65 20.14
C ARG A 289 -4.53 4.58 21.57
N MET A 290 -3.30 4.15 21.74
CA MET A 290 -2.66 4.03 23.05
C MET A 290 -2.19 5.37 23.63
N MET A 291 -2.06 6.41 22.81
CA MET A 291 -1.71 7.74 23.29
C MET A 291 -2.89 8.33 24.05
N HIS A 292 -2.69 8.68 25.34
CA HIS A 292 -3.68 9.44 26.09
C HIS A 292 -3.57 10.92 25.72
N GLY A 293 -4.70 11.57 25.53
CA GLY A 293 -4.75 13.03 25.51
C GLY A 293 -4.24 13.52 26.86
N GLY A 294 -3.32 14.51 26.84
CA GLY A 294 -2.74 15.04 28.06
C GLY A 294 -3.81 15.56 29.02
N GLY A 295 -4.22 14.71 29.90
CA GLY A 295 -4.99 15.01 31.10
C GLY A 295 -4.03 14.85 32.25
N LYS A 296 -3.55 15.99 32.72
CA LYS A 296 -2.96 16.28 34.02
C LYS A 296 -2.55 15.05 34.87
N ASP A 297 -1.26 14.87 35.02
CA ASP A 297 -0.67 14.55 36.31
C ASP A 297 -0.10 15.82 36.94
#